data_3b48872fb3b6104aa309a9c98012c1a1
#
_entry.id   3b48872fb3b6104aa309a9c98012c1a1
#
_cell.length_a   1.000
_cell.length_b   1.000
_cell.length_c   1.000
_cell.angle_alpha   90.00
_cell.angle_beta   90.00
_cell.angle_gamma   90.00
#
_symmetry.space_group_name_H-M   'P 1'
#
loop_
_entity.id
_entity.type
_entity.pdbx_description
1 polymer ?
#
loop_
_entity_poly.entity_id
_entity_poly.type
_entity_poly.pdbx_seq_one_letter_code
_entity_poly.pdbx_strand_id
1 'polypeptide(L)'
;AFECPDRFDDHSAAAFYFPFHVAYVSLVERGGLKAGETVLVHGGAGGVGSAAVQLAKALGARVIATAGSPAKVEFCRSMGADIAINYSTGDWADEVAQATENRGVDVACDLVGGEVTTETMRVMAYGGRLMLTGFSGGIEAEDEAGLLPRSIIFGNISVAGVLLAYGDPNAFGLAGIHLVPRE
;
A
#
# COMPACT_ATOMS: atom_id res chain seq x y z
N ALA A 1 24.81 -0.15 -7.19
CA ALA A 1 25.03 -0.64 -5.81
C ALA A 1 24.69 0.50 -4.85
N PHE A 2 24.09 0.19 -3.71
CA PHE A 2 23.77 1.16 -2.66
C PHE A 2 24.65 0.88 -1.46
N GLU A 3 25.04 1.94 -0.75
CA GLU A 3 25.57 1.77 0.60
C GLU A 3 24.46 1.26 1.51
N CYS A 4 24.71 0.13 2.14
CA CYS A 4 23.82 -0.44 3.14
C CYS A 4 24.35 -0.10 4.53
N PRO A 5 23.51 0.29 5.50
CA PRO A 5 23.98 0.51 6.85
C PRO A 5 24.69 -0.72 7.43
N ASP A 6 25.83 -0.54 8.05
CA ASP A 6 26.66 -1.65 8.63
C ASP A 6 25.92 -2.53 9.63
N ARG A 7 24.82 -2.03 10.19
CA ARG A 7 23.95 -2.78 11.12
C ARG A 7 23.06 -3.85 10.46
N PHE A 8 22.97 -3.87 9.12
CA PHE A 8 22.18 -4.84 8.41
C PHE A 8 23.03 -6.06 8.09
N ASP A 9 22.50 -7.25 8.38
CA ASP A 9 23.04 -8.49 7.83
C ASP A 9 22.67 -8.60 6.34
N ASP A 10 23.28 -9.55 5.63
CA ASP A 10 23.06 -9.72 4.18
C ASP A 10 21.61 -9.98 3.82
N HIS A 11 20.86 -10.69 4.66
CA HIS A 11 19.44 -10.99 4.44
C HIS A 11 18.59 -9.73 4.57
N SER A 12 18.81 -8.96 5.62
CA SER A 12 18.14 -7.67 5.85
C SER A 12 18.46 -6.68 4.74
N ALA A 13 19.73 -6.60 4.33
CA ALA A 13 20.18 -5.73 3.24
C ALA A 13 19.49 -6.08 1.92
N ALA A 14 19.43 -7.37 1.58
CA ALA A 14 18.79 -7.85 0.35
C ALA A 14 17.26 -7.60 0.35
N ALA A 15 16.61 -7.75 1.50
CA ALA A 15 15.16 -7.60 1.64
C ALA A 15 14.70 -6.14 1.79
N PHE A 16 15.58 -5.23 2.19
CA PHE A 16 15.21 -3.86 2.55
C PHE A 16 14.84 -2.99 1.34
N TYR A 17 15.72 -2.94 0.34
CA TYR A 17 15.67 -1.89 -0.67
C TYR A 17 14.38 -1.88 -1.49
N PHE A 18 14.05 -2.98 -2.16
CA PHE A 18 12.91 -3.01 -3.09
C PHE A 18 11.56 -2.76 -2.39
N PRO A 19 11.22 -3.46 -1.30
CA PRO A 19 9.95 -3.25 -0.63
C PRO A 19 9.76 -1.83 -0.09
N PHE A 20 10.79 -1.26 0.54
CA PHE A 20 10.72 0.10 1.07
C PHE A 20 10.69 1.17 -0.02
N HIS A 21 11.37 0.93 -1.15
CA HIS A 21 11.31 1.85 -2.29
C HIS A 21 9.90 1.88 -2.90
N VAL A 22 9.27 0.71 -3.14
CA VAL A 22 7.89 0.65 -3.62
C VAL A 22 6.94 1.34 -2.62
N ALA A 23 7.09 1.06 -1.32
CA ALA A 23 6.29 1.69 -0.28
C ALA A 23 6.47 3.22 -0.26
N TYR A 24 7.70 3.71 -0.43
CA TYR A 24 8.00 5.14 -0.48
C TYR A 24 7.35 5.82 -1.69
N VAL A 25 7.51 5.27 -2.89
CA VAL A 25 6.85 5.80 -4.09
C VAL A 25 5.33 5.80 -3.91
N SER A 26 4.77 4.71 -3.38
CA SER A 26 3.32 4.59 -3.15
C SER A 26 2.81 5.63 -2.14
N LEU A 27 3.38 5.66 -0.95
CA LEU A 27 2.82 6.44 0.15
C LEU A 27 3.28 7.90 0.14
N VAL A 28 4.54 8.17 -0.20
CA VAL A 28 5.12 9.51 -0.10
C VAL A 28 4.99 10.27 -1.41
N GLU A 29 5.55 9.74 -2.50
CA GLU A 29 5.62 10.50 -3.75
C GLU A 29 4.26 10.63 -4.43
N ARG A 30 3.53 9.53 -4.53
CA ARG A 30 2.26 9.50 -5.22
C ARG A 30 1.07 9.71 -4.27
N GLY A 31 1.12 9.07 -3.10
CA GLY A 31 0.09 9.17 -2.08
C GLY A 31 0.12 10.47 -1.28
N GLY A 32 1.27 11.13 -1.20
CA GLY A 32 1.43 12.37 -0.42
C GLY A 32 0.98 12.22 1.03
N LEU A 33 1.24 11.05 1.65
CA LEU A 33 0.81 10.73 3.01
C LEU A 33 1.38 11.72 4.01
N LYS A 34 0.54 12.22 4.89
CA LYS A 34 0.88 13.20 5.93
C LYS A 34 0.70 12.63 7.32
N ALA A 35 1.44 13.17 8.28
CA ALA A 35 1.25 12.86 9.69
C ALA A 35 -0.20 13.15 10.13
N GLY A 36 -0.79 12.25 10.91
CA GLY A 36 -2.17 12.31 11.37
C GLY A 36 -3.22 11.78 10.40
N GLU A 37 -2.88 11.51 9.14
CA GLU A 37 -3.77 10.84 8.21
C GLU A 37 -3.91 9.35 8.53
N THR A 38 -5.01 8.74 8.09
CA THR A 38 -5.24 7.30 8.20
C THR A 38 -4.90 6.62 6.88
N VAL A 39 -4.03 5.61 6.93
CA VAL A 39 -3.66 4.80 5.77
C VAL A 39 -4.15 3.37 5.92
N LEU A 40 -4.71 2.83 4.84
CA LEU A 40 -5.05 1.41 4.71
C LEU A 40 -4.00 0.71 3.85
N VAL A 41 -3.42 -0.38 4.36
CA VAL A 41 -2.43 -1.19 3.65
C VAL A 41 -2.99 -2.59 3.47
N HIS A 42 -3.34 -2.96 2.24
CA HIS A 42 -3.72 -4.33 1.91
C HIS A 42 -2.50 -5.24 1.81
N GLY A 43 -2.66 -6.51 2.23
CA GLY A 43 -1.56 -7.46 2.24
C GLY A 43 -0.40 -7.05 3.16
N GLY A 44 -0.71 -6.45 4.31
CA GLY A 44 0.24 -5.85 5.24
C GLY A 44 1.34 -6.77 5.78
N ALA A 45 1.17 -8.10 5.67
CA ALA A 45 2.18 -9.08 6.05
C ALA A 45 3.11 -9.51 4.90
N GLY A 46 2.90 -9.01 3.69
CA GLY A 46 3.79 -9.23 2.55
C GLY A 46 5.04 -8.33 2.60
N GLY A 47 5.98 -8.53 1.68
CA GLY A 47 7.21 -7.74 1.63
C GLY A 47 6.96 -6.24 1.54
N VAL A 48 6.27 -5.79 0.50
CA VAL A 48 5.93 -4.36 0.31
C VAL A 48 4.93 -3.88 1.38
N GLY A 49 3.95 -4.73 1.75
CA GLY A 49 2.96 -4.38 2.76
C GLY A 49 3.57 -4.08 4.13
N SER A 50 4.50 -4.93 4.60
CA SER A 50 5.18 -4.71 5.88
C SER A 50 6.09 -3.49 5.86
N ALA A 51 6.73 -3.21 4.74
CA ALA A 51 7.50 -1.97 4.54
C ALA A 51 6.58 -0.74 4.56
N ALA A 52 5.42 -0.81 3.90
CA ALA A 52 4.43 0.27 3.89
C ALA A 52 3.87 0.56 5.30
N VAL A 53 3.56 -0.49 6.08
CA VAL A 53 3.12 -0.35 7.48
C VAL A 53 4.17 0.39 8.31
N GLN A 54 5.42 -0.05 8.25
CA GLN A 54 6.52 0.56 9.00
C GLN A 54 6.77 2.01 8.57
N LEU A 55 6.83 2.26 7.28
CA LEU A 55 7.06 3.60 6.73
C LEU A 55 5.93 4.56 7.13
N ALA A 56 4.68 4.16 6.95
CA ALA A 56 3.53 4.97 7.31
C ALA A 56 3.51 5.31 8.81
N LYS A 57 3.84 4.33 9.66
CA LYS A 57 3.96 4.55 11.11
C LYS A 57 5.08 5.53 11.44
N ALA A 58 6.23 5.41 10.80
CA ALA A 58 7.37 6.33 10.99
C ALA A 58 7.04 7.76 10.53
N LEU A 59 6.15 7.92 9.54
CA LEU A 59 5.65 9.22 9.06
C LEU A 59 4.55 9.82 9.97
N GLY A 60 4.16 9.13 11.03
CA GLY A 60 3.15 9.62 11.98
C GLY A 60 1.70 9.41 11.52
N ALA A 61 1.47 8.51 10.58
CA ALA A 61 0.12 8.14 10.17
C ALA A 61 -0.51 7.13 11.13
N ARG A 62 -1.85 7.07 11.16
CA ARG A 62 -2.61 5.97 11.73
C ARG A 62 -2.72 4.85 10.70
N VAL A 63 -2.25 3.66 11.06
CA VAL A 63 -2.11 2.55 10.12
C VAL A 63 -3.15 1.46 10.37
N ILE A 64 -3.97 1.18 9.35
CA ILE A 64 -4.84 0.01 9.29
C ILE A 64 -4.25 -0.95 8.26
N ALA A 65 -4.05 -2.22 8.63
CA ALA A 65 -3.52 -3.23 7.72
C ALA A 65 -4.48 -4.42 7.59
N THR A 66 -4.56 -5.03 6.40
CA THR A 66 -5.30 -6.27 6.20
C THR A 66 -4.36 -7.44 5.95
N ALA A 67 -4.70 -8.62 6.46
CA ALA A 67 -3.95 -9.86 6.30
C ALA A 67 -4.87 -11.08 6.34
N GLY A 68 -4.44 -12.23 5.81
CA GLY A 68 -5.30 -13.40 5.60
C GLY A 68 -5.21 -14.50 6.68
N SER A 69 -4.59 -14.24 7.83
CA SER A 69 -4.58 -15.21 8.95
C SER A 69 -4.25 -14.52 10.28
N PRO A 70 -4.62 -15.14 11.42
CA PRO A 70 -4.31 -14.58 12.75
C PRO A 70 -2.83 -14.30 12.96
N ALA A 71 -1.95 -15.20 12.54
CA ALA A 71 -0.50 -15.01 12.66
C ALA A 71 0.01 -13.81 11.83
N LYS A 72 -0.53 -13.62 10.62
CA LYS A 72 -0.20 -12.47 9.77
C LYS A 72 -0.76 -11.16 10.32
N VAL A 73 -1.94 -11.18 10.94
CA VAL A 73 -2.51 -10.03 11.63
C VAL A 73 -1.61 -9.59 12.78
N GLU A 74 -1.14 -10.53 13.59
CA GLU A 74 -0.21 -10.23 14.69
C GLU A 74 1.12 -9.70 14.18
N PHE A 75 1.62 -10.25 13.08
CA PHE A 75 2.80 -9.72 12.41
C PHE A 75 2.59 -8.25 11.96
N CYS A 76 1.44 -7.90 11.37
CA CYS A 76 1.16 -6.50 11.02
C CYS A 76 1.20 -5.58 12.25
N ARG A 77 0.64 -6.04 13.39
CA ARG A 77 0.70 -5.28 14.65
C ARG A 77 2.14 -5.08 15.13
N SER A 78 2.96 -6.14 15.09
CA SER A 78 4.37 -6.05 15.47
C SER A 78 5.18 -5.11 14.58
N MET A 79 4.75 -4.90 13.32
CA MET A 79 5.35 -3.95 12.39
C MET A 79 4.86 -2.51 12.57
N GLY A 80 3.89 -2.28 13.45
CA GLY A 80 3.41 -0.94 13.79
C GLY A 80 2.01 -0.59 13.29
N ALA A 81 1.23 -1.55 12.78
CA ALA A 81 -0.16 -1.31 12.47
C ALA A 81 -0.97 -1.03 13.75
N ASP A 82 -1.70 0.09 13.78
CA ASP A 82 -2.58 0.44 14.90
C ASP A 82 -3.79 -0.49 14.95
N ILE A 83 -4.28 -0.89 13.77
CA ILE A 83 -5.35 -1.87 13.60
C ILE A 83 -4.91 -2.87 12.53
N ALA A 84 -5.11 -4.15 12.80
CA ALA A 84 -4.86 -5.20 11.82
C ALA A 84 -6.08 -6.13 11.73
N ILE A 85 -6.62 -6.26 10.52
CA ILE A 85 -7.88 -6.92 10.19
C ILE A 85 -7.61 -8.22 9.46
N ASN A 86 -8.31 -9.29 9.85
CA ASN A 86 -8.26 -10.55 9.13
C ASN A 86 -9.37 -10.63 8.09
N TYR A 87 -9.05 -10.40 6.82
CA TYR A 87 -10.03 -10.42 5.74
C TYR A 87 -10.65 -11.81 5.47
N SER A 88 -10.09 -12.89 6.06
CA SER A 88 -10.63 -14.24 5.90
C SER A 88 -11.81 -14.57 6.81
N THR A 89 -12.11 -13.73 7.80
CA THR A 89 -13.08 -14.02 8.87
C THR A 89 -14.29 -13.10 8.91
N GLY A 90 -14.33 -12.07 8.06
CA GLY A 90 -15.43 -11.10 8.07
C GLY A 90 -15.35 -10.12 6.91
N ASP A 91 -16.25 -9.15 6.91
CA ASP A 91 -16.23 -8.03 5.97
C ASP A 91 -15.21 -7.00 6.46
N TRP A 92 -14.02 -7.06 5.89
CA TRP A 92 -12.93 -6.17 6.24
C TRP A 92 -13.25 -4.68 5.95
N ALA A 93 -14.09 -4.42 4.94
CA ALA A 93 -14.45 -3.04 4.61
C ALA A 93 -15.35 -2.43 5.69
N ASP A 94 -16.28 -3.20 6.23
CA ASP A 94 -17.11 -2.77 7.36
C ASP A 94 -16.26 -2.55 8.62
N GLU A 95 -15.26 -3.41 8.87
CA GLU A 95 -14.31 -3.20 9.98
C GLU A 95 -13.49 -1.92 9.81
N VAL A 96 -13.02 -1.59 8.60
CA VAL A 96 -12.34 -0.32 8.29
C VAL A 96 -13.29 0.86 8.48
N ALA A 97 -14.54 0.77 8.02
CA ALA A 97 -15.54 1.81 8.20
C ALA A 97 -15.78 2.10 9.69
N GLN A 98 -15.97 1.06 10.50
CA GLN A 98 -16.11 1.20 11.96
C GLN A 98 -14.85 1.81 12.59
N ALA A 99 -13.67 1.32 12.22
CA ALA A 99 -12.41 1.82 12.76
C ALA A 99 -12.15 3.29 12.44
N THR A 100 -12.75 3.81 11.36
CA THR A 100 -12.63 5.21 10.95
C THR A 100 -13.88 6.05 11.28
N GLU A 101 -14.83 5.51 12.07
CA GLU A 101 -16.10 6.17 12.40
C GLU A 101 -16.86 6.61 11.13
N ASN A 102 -16.81 5.80 10.08
CA ASN A 102 -17.34 6.05 8.75
C ASN A 102 -16.76 7.28 8.02
N ARG A 103 -15.67 7.86 8.49
CA ARG A 103 -14.96 8.92 7.77
C ARG A 103 -14.20 8.37 6.56
N GLY A 104 -13.73 7.15 6.66
CA GLY A 104 -12.87 6.50 5.67
C GLY A 104 -11.38 6.82 5.83
N VAL A 105 -10.56 6.24 4.97
CA VAL A 105 -9.09 6.35 4.97
C VAL A 105 -8.60 7.39 3.97
N ASP A 106 -7.58 8.14 4.36
CA ASP A 106 -7.03 9.22 3.54
C ASP A 106 -6.16 8.68 2.40
N VAL A 107 -5.42 7.60 2.66
CA VAL A 107 -4.61 6.90 1.66
C VAL A 107 -4.88 5.41 1.74
N ALA A 108 -5.00 4.75 0.60
CA ALA A 108 -5.00 3.29 0.52
C ALA A 108 -3.85 2.82 -0.38
N CYS A 109 -3.06 1.87 0.13
CA CYS A 109 -2.03 1.17 -0.62
C CYS A 109 -2.57 -0.23 -0.97
N ASP A 110 -3.01 -0.38 -2.22
CA ASP A 110 -3.58 -1.63 -2.71
C ASP A 110 -2.51 -2.46 -3.41
N LEU A 111 -2.15 -3.58 -2.78
CA LEU A 111 -1.20 -4.58 -3.26
C LEU A 111 -1.89 -5.81 -3.84
N VAL A 112 -3.23 -5.83 -3.82
CA VAL A 112 -4.04 -7.02 -4.12
C VAL A 112 -4.72 -6.92 -5.47
N GLY A 113 -5.38 -5.81 -5.75
CA GLY A 113 -6.14 -5.65 -6.98
C GLY A 113 -7.53 -6.32 -6.92
N GLY A 114 -8.18 -6.45 -8.07
CA GLY A 114 -9.45 -7.13 -8.23
C GLY A 114 -10.58 -6.54 -7.38
N GLU A 115 -11.38 -7.40 -6.76
CA GLU A 115 -12.50 -6.98 -5.91
C GLU A 115 -12.05 -6.11 -4.71
N VAL A 116 -10.81 -6.32 -4.21
CA VAL A 116 -10.27 -5.53 -3.11
C VAL A 116 -10.18 -4.06 -3.49
N THR A 117 -9.78 -3.75 -4.72
CA THR A 117 -9.76 -2.37 -5.24
C THR A 117 -11.15 -1.75 -5.22
N THR A 118 -12.17 -2.49 -5.70
CA THR A 118 -13.57 -2.01 -5.73
C THR A 118 -14.10 -1.76 -4.32
N GLU A 119 -13.90 -2.70 -3.40
CA GLU A 119 -14.33 -2.56 -2.01
C GLU A 119 -13.56 -1.46 -1.28
N THR A 120 -12.29 -1.22 -1.61
CA THR A 120 -11.51 -0.12 -1.05
C THR A 120 -12.15 1.24 -1.34
N MET A 121 -12.76 1.41 -2.51
CA MET A 121 -13.47 2.65 -2.84
C MET A 121 -14.61 2.99 -1.87
N ARG A 122 -15.21 1.99 -1.21
CA ARG A 122 -16.30 2.20 -0.22
C ARG A 122 -15.80 2.80 1.09
N VAL A 123 -14.54 2.60 1.40
CA VAL A 123 -13.93 3.00 2.67
C VAL A 123 -12.94 4.16 2.51
N MET A 124 -12.86 4.77 1.33
CA MET A 124 -12.05 5.97 1.11
C MET A 124 -12.71 7.21 1.73
N ALA A 125 -11.91 8.05 2.35
CA ALA A 125 -12.36 9.38 2.77
C ALA A 125 -12.58 10.30 1.56
N TYR A 126 -13.40 11.35 1.73
CA TYR A 126 -13.50 12.41 0.73
C TYR A 126 -12.14 13.06 0.47
N GLY A 127 -11.73 13.15 -0.78
CA GLY A 127 -10.40 13.61 -1.17
C GLY A 127 -9.28 12.58 -0.96
N GLY A 128 -9.63 11.32 -0.71
CA GLY A 128 -8.69 10.23 -0.51
C GLY A 128 -7.86 9.89 -1.75
N ARG A 129 -6.78 9.15 -1.54
CA ARG A 129 -5.84 8.74 -2.61
C ARG A 129 -5.67 7.22 -2.58
N LEU A 130 -6.08 6.54 -3.65
CA LEU A 130 -5.93 5.10 -3.83
C LEU A 130 -4.71 4.82 -4.70
N MET A 131 -3.72 4.16 -4.13
CA MET A 131 -2.47 3.76 -4.78
C MET A 131 -2.56 2.31 -5.22
N LEU A 132 -2.71 2.06 -6.52
CA LEU A 132 -2.68 0.74 -7.12
C LEU A 132 -1.22 0.31 -7.27
N THR A 133 -0.78 -0.60 -6.41
CA THR A 133 0.65 -0.94 -6.23
C THR A 133 0.96 -2.38 -6.61
N GLY A 134 -0.05 -3.24 -6.70
CA GLY A 134 0.15 -4.65 -7.06
C GLY A 134 -1.15 -5.38 -7.41
N PHE A 135 -1.01 -6.64 -7.80
CA PHE A 135 -2.11 -7.52 -8.23
C PHE A 135 -1.93 -8.94 -7.67
N SER A 136 -1.68 -9.04 -6.37
CA SER A 136 -1.50 -10.37 -5.75
C SER A 136 -2.79 -11.21 -5.73
N GLY A 137 -3.93 -10.61 -6.02
CA GLY A 137 -5.22 -11.28 -6.19
C GLY A 137 -5.48 -11.82 -7.58
N GLY A 138 -4.68 -11.40 -8.58
CA GLY A 138 -4.79 -11.80 -9.98
C GLY A 138 -4.25 -10.71 -10.90
N ILE A 139 -3.68 -11.09 -12.03
CA ILE A 139 -3.08 -10.17 -13.03
C ILE A 139 -3.82 -10.23 -14.38
N GLU A 140 -4.66 -11.24 -14.58
CA GLU A 140 -5.42 -11.39 -15.81
C GLU A 140 -6.52 -10.33 -15.90
N ALA A 141 -6.89 -9.96 -17.11
CA ALA A 141 -7.90 -8.91 -17.34
C ALA A 141 -9.26 -9.21 -16.67
N GLU A 142 -9.59 -10.49 -16.53
CA GLU A 142 -10.79 -10.96 -15.87
C GLU A 142 -10.77 -10.70 -14.35
N ASP A 143 -9.60 -10.57 -13.78
CA ASP A 143 -9.40 -10.28 -12.35
C ASP A 143 -9.39 -8.79 -12.04
N GLU A 144 -9.39 -7.92 -13.07
CA GLU A 144 -9.35 -6.48 -12.88
C GLU A 144 -10.70 -5.93 -12.46
N ALA A 145 -10.69 -5.14 -11.41
CA ALA A 145 -11.88 -4.45 -10.93
C ALA A 145 -12.23 -3.25 -11.81
N GLY A 146 -13.51 -3.13 -12.14
CA GLY A 146 -14.04 -1.93 -12.77
C GLY A 146 -14.19 -0.79 -11.76
N LEU A 147 -13.33 0.22 -11.80
CA LEU A 147 -13.53 1.44 -11.03
C LEU A 147 -14.65 2.28 -11.66
N LEU A 148 -15.70 2.57 -10.87
CA LEU A 148 -16.81 3.38 -11.34
C LEU A 148 -16.43 4.88 -11.33
N PRO A 149 -16.41 5.58 -12.47
CA PRO A 149 -16.05 6.99 -12.54
C PRO A 149 -16.86 7.87 -11.57
N ARG A 150 -18.14 7.59 -11.38
CA ARG A 150 -18.98 8.34 -10.43
C ARG A 150 -18.51 8.24 -8.98
N SER A 151 -17.96 7.09 -8.56
CA SER A 151 -17.43 6.94 -7.19
C SER A 151 -16.18 7.81 -7.00
N ILE A 152 -15.34 7.92 -8.01
CA ILE A 152 -14.18 8.82 -8.03
C ILE A 152 -14.63 10.27 -7.94
N ILE A 153 -15.62 10.66 -8.75
CA ILE A 153 -16.14 12.04 -8.77
C ILE A 153 -16.79 12.42 -7.46
N PHE A 154 -17.70 11.59 -6.92
CA PHE A 154 -18.43 11.93 -5.70
C PHE A 154 -17.54 11.90 -4.45
N GLY A 155 -16.55 11.00 -4.41
CA GLY A 155 -15.56 10.96 -3.34
C GLY A 155 -14.43 11.97 -3.51
N ASN A 156 -14.35 12.69 -4.65
CA ASN A 156 -13.20 13.53 -5.01
C ASN A 156 -11.87 12.76 -4.85
N ILE A 157 -11.88 11.48 -5.20
CA ILE A 157 -10.78 10.54 -4.96
C ILE A 157 -9.77 10.63 -6.11
N SER A 158 -8.49 10.56 -5.77
CA SER A 158 -7.41 10.35 -6.76
C SER A 158 -7.04 8.86 -6.81
N VAL A 159 -6.92 8.30 -8.00
CA VAL A 159 -6.42 6.94 -8.21
C VAL A 159 -5.11 7.02 -8.99
N ALA A 160 -4.07 6.38 -8.51
CA ALA A 160 -2.75 6.42 -9.13
C ALA A 160 -2.09 5.04 -9.15
N GLY A 161 -1.53 4.67 -10.30
CA GLY A 161 -0.68 3.49 -10.43
C GLY A 161 0.71 3.73 -9.86
N VAL A 162 1.29 2.69 -9.27
CA VAL A 162 2.65 2.69 -8.73
C VAL A 162 3.41 1.53 -9.34
N LEU A 163 4.36 1.83 -10.21
CA LEU A 163 5.23 0.82 -10.81
C LEU A 163 6.68 1.30 -10.81
N LEU A 164 7.52 0.64 -10.03
CA LEU A 164 8.92 1.01 -9.87
C LEU A 164 9.74 0.86 -11.16
N ALA A 165 9.37 -0.12 -12.01
CA ALA A 165 10.08 -0.41 -13.26
C ALA A 165 10.14 0.78 -14.25
N TYR A 166 9.23 1.74 -14.12
CA TYR A 166 9.14 2.94 -14.96
C TYR A 166 9.45 4.24 -14.20
N GLY A 167 9.94 4.12 -12.97
CA GLY A 167 10.39 5.28 -12.19
C GLY A 167 11.63 5.92 -12.82
N ASP A 168 11.89 7.19 -12.51
CA ASP A 168 13.14 7.84 -12.89
C ASP A 168 14.32 7.17 -12.17
N PRO A 169 15.19 6.44 -12.89
CA PRO A 169 16.31 5.74 -12.27
C PRO A 169 17.30 6.69 -11.58
N ASN A 170 17.28 7.99 -11.91
CA ASN A 170 18.17 8.98 -11.32
C ASN A 170 17.60 9.54 -10.01
N ALA A 171 16.29 9.55 -9.83
CA ALA A 171 15.64 10.07 -8.63
C ALA A 171 16.05 9.33 -7.35
N PHE A 172 16.47 8.06 -7.47
CA PHE A 172 16.81 7.18 -6.35
C PHE A 172 18.18 6.54 -6.46
N GLY A 173 19.08 7.09 -7.25
CA GLY A 173 20.41 6.51 -7.46
C GLY A 173 20.39 5.17 -8.24
N LEU A 174 19.29 4.88 -8.93
CA LEU A 174 19.13 3.70 -9.79
C LEU A 174 19.68 3.92 -11.21
N ALA A 175 20.54 4.89 -11.41
CA ALA A 175 21.18 5.15 -12.69
C ALA A 175 21.83 3.87 -13.22
N GLY A 176 21.32 3.36 -14.35
CA GLY A 176 21.82 2.15 -15.01
C GLY A 176 20.95 0.91 -14.88
N ILE A 177 19.82 0.93 -14.13
CA ILE A 177 18.85 -0.15 -14.17
C ILE A 177 17.85 0.11 -15.29
N HIS A 178 18.08 -0.45 -16.44
CA HIS A 178 17.13 -0.48 -17.56
C HIS A 178 16.27 -1.74 -17.43
N LEU A 179 15.11 -1.63 -16.78
CA LEU A 179 14.24 -2.78 -16.52
C LEU A 179 13.34 -3.12 -17.71
N VAL A 180 13.13 -2.19 -18.66
CA VAL A 180 12.37 -2.43 -19.90
C VAL A 180 12.96 -1.60 -21.02
N PRO A 181 13.23 -2.18 -22.22
CA PRO A 181 13.53 -1.38 -23.40
C PRO A 181 12.34 -0.47 -23.73
N ARG A 182 12.59 0.79 -23.98
CA ARG A 182 11.59 1.67 -24.61
C ARG A 182 11.63 1.37 -26.10
N GLU A 183 10.63 0.69 -26.63
CA GLU A 183 10.33 0.67 -28.05
C GLU A 183 9.58 1.94 -28.45
#